data_45d5877fd84aa26f4fe35193c85f7481
#
_entry.id   45d5877fd84aa26f4fe35193c85f7481
#
_cell.length_a   1.000
_cell.length_b   1.000
_cell.length_c   1.000
_cell.angle_alpha   90.00
_cell.angle_beta   90.00
_cell.angle_gamma   90.00
#
_symmetry.space_group_name_H-M   'P 1'
#
loop_
_entity.id
_entity.type
_entity.pdbx_description
1 polymer ?
#
loop_
_entity_poly.entity_id
_entity_poly.type
_entity_poly.pdbx_seq_one_letter_code
_entity_poly.pdbx_strand_id
1 'polypeptide(L)'
;MADSRVASRYVKSLLGLAVEQGVLDDVHKDMLMFSKVCRENRNFVNMLRSPIIRHENKRSILKKIFSNKVSPLTLAIINIVTQKNREPILPEIASEFHNAYNLYKGIGKAYLTTTVPADKELLEIMEEISRKLANRQTIELQTSVDPNLVGGFILNVGDRQIDASVRSKLRTLSLKFEENYFVKKDQ
;
A
#
# COMPACT_ATOMS: atom_id res chain seq x y z
N MET A 1 -12.08 -10.21 -6.11
CA MET A 1 -12.74 -9.09 -6.83
C MET A 1 -14.08 -8.65 -6.20
N ALA A 2 -14.95 -9.53 -5.69
CA ALA A 2 -16.19 -9.12 -5.01
C ALA A 2 -15.94 -8.40 -3.68
N ASP A 3 -14.99 -8.86 -2.89
CA ASP A 3 -14.66 -8.31 -1.57
C ASP A 3 -14.12 -6.88 -1.63
N SER A 4 -13.31 -6.57 -2.63
CA SER A 4 -12.75 -5.22 -2.86
C SER A 4 -13.85 -4.17 -3.13
N ARG A 5 -14.89 -4.51 -3.89
CA ARG A 5 -16.03 -3.60 -4.13
C ARG A 5 -16.82 -3.33 -2.85
N VAL A 6 -16.94 -4.33 -2.00
CA VAL A 6 -17.62 -4.20 -0.71
C VAL A 6 -16.78 -3.35 0.25
N ALA A 7 -15.48 -3.63 0.34
CA ALA A 7 -14.54 -2.85 1.15
C ALA A 7 -14.57 -1.36 0.75
N SER A 8 -14.52 -1.06 -0.54
CA SER A 8 -14.54 0.31 -1.07
C SER A 8 -15.81 1.10 -0.66
N ARG A 9 -16.98 0.45 -0.54
CA ARG A 9 -18.21 1.11 -0.05
C ARG A 9 -18.09 1.51 1.42
N TYR A 10 -17.55 0.61 2.27
CA TYR A 10 -17.34 0.91 3.69
C TYR A 10 -16.29 2.02 3.86
N VAL A 11 -15.22 1.98 3.07
CA VAL A 11 -14.17 3.00 3.07
C VAL A 11 -14.73 4.37 2.69
N LYS A 12 -15.53 4.45 1.62
CA LYS A 12 -16.14 5.72 1.18
C LYS A 12 -17.03 6.32 2.26
N SER A 13 -17.85 5.49 2.93
CA SER A 13 -18.72 5.94 4.03
C SER A 13 -17.90 6.38 5.25
N LEU A 14 -16.88 5.61 5.62
CA LEU A 14 -16.01 5.92 6.76
C LEU A 14 -15.22 7.20 6.50
N LEU A 15 -14.66 7.38 5.32
CA LEU A 15 -13.92 8.58 4.93
C LEU A 15 -14.83 9.82 5.00
N GLY A 16 -16.05 9.73 4.45
CA GLY A 16 -17.02 10.83 4.49
C GLY A 16 -17.34 11.27 5.92
N LEU A 17 -17.69 10.31 6.78
CA LEU A 17 -17.96 10.58 8.20
C LEU A 17 -16.74 11.11 8.95
N ALA A 18 -15.55 10.58 8.68
CA ALA A 18 -14.32 11.04 9.31
C ALA A 18 -13.97 12.49 8.93
N VAL A 19 -14.22 12.88 7.70
CA VAL A 19 -14.06 14.26 7.22
C VAL A 19 -15.10 15.18 7.86
N GLU A 20 -16.38 14.79 7.89
CA GLU A 20 -17.45 15.57 8.52
C GLU A 20 -17.19 15.83 10.02
N GLN A 21 -16.68 14.84 10.73
CA GLN A 21 -16.38 14.93 12.16
C GLN A 21 -15.01 15.54 12.47
N GLY A 22 -14.17 15.80 11.47
CA GLY A 22 -12.82 16.33 11.66
C GLY A 22 -11.83 15.36 12.31
N VAL A 23 -12.12 14.05 12.31
CA VAL A 23 -11.31 12.99 12.96
C VAL A 23 -10.57 12.10 11.94
N LEU A 24 -10.39 12.59 10.73
CA LEU A 24 -9.81 11.82 9.62
C LEU A 24 -8.43 11.26 9.93
N ASP A 25 -7.56 12.08 10.53
CA ASP A 25 -6.18 11.69 10.83
C ASP A 25 -6.11 10.63 11.93
N ASP A 26 -7.04 10.69 12.91
CA ASP A 26 -7.11 9.69 13.99
C ASP A 26 -7.64 8.36 13.48
N VAL A 27 -8.70 8.37 12.66
CA VAL A 27 -9.21 7.16 12.00
C VAL A 27 -8.14 6.54 11.10
N HIS A 28 -7.33 7.35 10.42
CA HIS A 28 -6.23 6.85 9.60
C HIS A 28 -5.16 6.15 10.44
N LYS A 29 -4.75 6.73 11.58
CA LYS A 29 -3.82 6.08 12.53
C LYS A 29 -4.36 4.75 13.03
N ASP A 30 -5.65 4.70 13.37
CA ASP A 30 -6.34 3.49 13.82
C ASP A 30 -6.30 2.39 12.74
N MET A 31 -6.58 2.75 11.49
CA MET A 31 -6.56 1.81 10.36
C MET A 31 -5.14 1.32 10.05
N LEU A 32 -4.12 2.17 10.19
CA LEU A 32 -2.72 1.76 10.08
C LEU A 32 -2.35 0.77 11.20
N MET A 33 -2.76 1.05 12.44
CA MET A 33 -2.55 0.14 13.56
C MET A 33 -3.24 -1.21 13.33
N PHE A 34 -4.49 -1.21 12.87
CA PHE A 34 -5.22 -2.43 12.52
C PHE A 34 -4.50 -3.22 11.42
N SER A 35 -4.05 -2.55 10.35
CA SER A 35 -3.29 -3.16 9.25
C SER A 35 -1.97 -3.76 9.74
N LYS A 36 -1.27 -3.09 10.67
CA LYS A 36 -0.05 -3.59 11.30
C LYS A 36 -0.32 -4.87 12.09
N VAL A 37 -1.36 -4.89 12.94
CA VAL A 37 -1.76 -6.09 13.69
C VAL A 37 -2.08 -7.25 12.75
N CYS A 38 -2.74 -7.00 11.63
CA CYS A 38 -3.03 -8.03 10.64
C CYS A 38 -1.75 -8.58 9.98
N ARG A 39 -0.75 -7.75 9.71
CA ARG A 39 0.52 -8.17 9.10
C ARG A 39 1.39 -8.98 10.06
N GLU A 40 1.45 -8.57 11.32
CA GLU A 40 2.27 -9.21 12.35
C GLU A 40 1.66 -10.51 12.88
N ASN A 41 0.32 -10.65 12.81
CA ASN A 41 -0.41 -11.75 13.41
C ASN A 41 -1.24 -12.53 12.39
N ARG A 42 -0.61 -13.51 11.73
CA ARG A 42 -1.30 -14.40 10.79
C ARG A 42 -2.49 -15.14 11.41
N ASN A 43 -2.37 -15.54 12.69
CA ASN A 43 -3.44 -16.19 13.42
C ASN A 43 -4.67 -15.29 13.62
N PHE A 44 -4.47 -14.00 13.81
CA PHE A 44 -5.55 -13.02 13.87
C PHE A 44 -6.32 -12.94 12.53
N VAL A 45 -5.61 -12.89 11.42
CA VAL A 45 -6.24 -12.89 10.09
C VAL A 45 -6.98 -14.21 9.82
N ASN A 46 -6.41 -15.35 10.19
CA ASN A 46 -7.05 -16.65 10.07
C ASN A 46 -8.33 -16.73 10.92
N MET A 47 -8.31 -16.19 12.12
CA MET A 47 -9.50 -16.08 12.99
C MET A 47 -10.60 -15.25 12.32
N LEU A 48 -10.28 -14.10 11.73
CA LEU A 48 -11.26 -13.28 11.02
C LEU A 48 -11.88 -14.04 9.83
N ARG A 49 -11.09 -14.80 9.09
CA ARG A 49 -11.51 -15.56 7.91
C ARG A 49 -12.20 -16.88 8.23
N SER A 50 -12.00 -17.45 9.42
CA SER A 50 -12.53 -18.75 9.80
C SER A 50 -14.07 -18.74 9.82
N PRO A 51 -14.75 -19.64 9.09
CA PRO A 51 -16.20 -19.76 9.17
C PRO A 51 -16.65 -20.54 10.43
N ILE A 52 -15.75 -21.26 11.10
CA ILE A 52 -16.04 -22.11 12.27
C ILE A 52 -16.26 -21.26 13.52
N ILE A 53 -15.55 -20.12 13.62
CA ILE A 53 -15.64 -19.24 14.78
C ILE A 53 -16.89 -18.36 14.63
N ARG A 54 -17.78 -18.43 15.62
CA ARG A 54 -19.01 -17.64 15.67
C ARG A 54 -18.69 -16.14 15.68
N HIS A 55 -19.50 -15.33 14.98
CA HIS A 55 -19.27 -13.87 14.87
C HIS A 55 -19.31 -13.17 16.22
N GLU A 56 -20.09 -13.67 17.18
CA GLU A 56 -20.14 -13.15 18.54
C GLU A 56 -18.78 -13.21 19.23
N ASN A 57 -18.07 -14.34 19.05
CA ASN A 57 -16.73 -14.52 19.59
C ASN A 57 -15.71 -13.59 18.88
N LYS A 58 -15.80 -13.49 17.56
CA LYS A 58 -14.95 -12.55 16.78
C LYS A 58 -15.20 -11.12 17.24
N ARG A 59 -16.47 -10.71 17.40
CA ARG A 59 -16.84 -9.38 17.88
C ARG A 59 -16.30 -9.12 19.30
N SER A 60 -16.41 -10.09 20.20
CA SER A 60 -15.88 -9.98 21.57
C SER A 60 -14.36 -9.80 21.56
N ILE A 61 -13.64 -10.57 20.72
CA ILE A 61 -12.18 -10.46 20.57
C ILE A 61 -11.80 -9.09 20.01
N LEU A 62 -12.42 -8.65 18.90
CA LEU A 62 -12.17 -7.34 18.30
C LEU A 62 -12.42 -6.22 19.30
N LYS A 63 -13.53 -6.28 20.04
CA LYS A 63 -13.83 -5.29 21.08
C LYS A 63 -12.78 -5.28 22.18
N LYS A 64 -12.33 -6.42 22.67
CA LYS A 64 -11.30 -6.51 23.72
C LYS A 64 -9.94 -5.95 23.24
N ILE A 65 -9.58 -6.15 21.99
CA ILE A 65 -8.29 -5.70 21.45
C ILE A 65 -8.30 -4.18 21.17
N PHE A 66 -9.41 -3.64 20.65
CA PHE A 66 -9.45 -2.30 20.07
C PHE A 66 -10.25 -1.26 20.89
N SER A 67 -11.15 -1.65 21.83
CA SER A 67 -12.06 -0.70 22.51
C SER A 67 -11.41 0.51 23.17
N ASN A 68 -10.18 0.36 23.67
CA ASN A 68 -9.46 1.44 24.34
C ASN A 68 -8.30 2.03 23.52
N LYS A 69 -8.17 1.62 22.25
CA LYS A 69 -7.01 1.96 21.40
C LYS A 69 -7.38 2.70 20.13
N VAL A 70 -8.65 2.69 19.76
CA VAL A 70 -9.12 3.30 18.53
C VAL A 70 -10.28 4.26 18.79
N SER A 71 -10.52 5.17 17.87
CA SER A 71 -11.59 6.16 17.92
C SER A 71 -12.98 5.51 17.94
N PRO A 72 -13.99 6.19 18.49
CA PRO A 72 -15.36 5.68 18.50
C PRO A 72 -15.89 5.37 17.09
N LEU A 73 -15.49 6.16 16.09
CA LEU A 73 -15.91 5.97 14.71
C LEU A 73 -15.30 4.69 14.12
N THR A 74 -14.03 4.42 14.40
CA THR A 74 -13.36 3.17 14.01
C THR A 74 -13.98 1.96 14.67
N LEU A 75 -14.35 2.05 15.96
CA LEU A 75 -15.08 0.97 16.64
C LEU A 75 -16.46 0.74 16.03
N ALA A 76 -17.17 1.80 15.68
CA ALA A 76 -18.49 1.69 15.06
C ALA A 76 -18.44 0.93 13.74
N ILE A 77 -17.48 1.23 12.84
CA ILE A 77 -17.34 0.52 11.57
C ILE A 77 -16.96 -0.95 11.77
N ILE A 78 -16.03 -1.26 12.68
CA ILE A 78 -15.67 -2.64 13.03
C ILE A 78 -16.91 -3.40 13.50
N ASN A 79 -17.73 -2.82 14.37
CA ASN A 79 -18.97 -3.42 14.85
C ASN A 79 -19.99 -3.65 13.72
N ILE A 80 -20.19 -2.67 12.82
CA ILE A 80 -21.11 -2.79 11.70
C ILE A 80 -20.68 -3.92 10.75
N VAL A 81 -19.39 -3.98 10.41
CA VAL A 81 -18.85 -5.02 9.53
C VAL A 81 -19.02 -6.41 10.16
N THR A 82 -18.76 -6.52 11.48
CA THR A 82 -18.94 -7.77 12.22
C THR A 82 -20.42 -8.19 12.31
N GLN A 83 -21.34 -7.25 12.55
CA GLN A 83 -22.78 -7.54 12.56
C GLN A 83 -23.31 -8.04 11.21
N LYS A 84 -22.66 -7.64 10.13
CA LYS A 84 -23.00 -8.10 8.76
C LYS A 84 -22.27 -9.39 8.37
N ASN A 85 -21.57 -10.05 9.30
CA ASN A 85 -20.77 -11.26 9.08
C ASN A 85 -19.72 -11.10 7.97
N ARG A 86 -19.08 -9.91 7.94
CA ARG A 86 -18.08 -9.54 6.92
C ARG A 86 -16.69 -9.28 7.50
N GLU A 87 -16.37 -9.92 8.63
CA GLU A 87 -15.08 -9.76 9.28
C GLU A 87 -13.88 -10.09 8.39
N PRO A 88 -13.98 -11.04 7.44
CA PRO A 88 -12.87 -11.35 6.53
C PRO A 88 -12.39 -10.18 5.69
N ILE A 89 -13.25 -9.17 5.44
CA ILE A 89 -12.89 -8.00 4.63
C ILE A 89 -12.26 -6.86 5.43
N LEU A 90 -12.20 -6.95 6.77
CA LEU A 90 -11.61 -5.89 7.62
C LEU A 90 -10.16 -5.54 7.24
N PRO A 91 -9.25 -6.50 6.96
CA PRO A 91 -7.90 -6.18 6.50
C PRO A 91 -7.88 -5.40 5.18
N GLU A 92 -8.80 -5.70 4.26
CA GLU A 92 -8.95 -4.98 3.00
C GLU A 92 -9.49 -3.57 3.20
N ILE A 93 -10.47 -3.40 4.11
CA ILE A 93 -10.99 -2.07 4.49
C ILE A 93 -9.86 -1.20 5.01
N ALA A 94 -8.99 -1.72 5.88
CA ALA A 94 -7.87 -0.96 6.44
C ALA A 94 -6.87 -0.53 5.36
N SER A 95 -6.54 -1.43 4.43
CA SER A 95 -5.64 -1.13 3.31
C SER A 95 -6.24 -0.11 2.34
N GLU A 96 -7.50 -0.29 1.95
CA GLU A 96 -8.21 0.62 1.05
C GLU A 96 -8.47 1.98 1.68
N PHE A 97 -8.68 2.05 3.01
CA PHE A 97 -8.82 3.32 3.71
C PHE A 97 -7.52 4.14 3.66
N HIS A 98 -6.37 3.49 3.82
CA HIS A 98 -5.08 4.15 3.66
C HIS A 98 -4.90 4.70 2.23
N ASN A 99 -5.31 3.94 1.20
CA ASN A 99 -5.28 4.41 -0.19
C ASN A 99 -6.20 5.63 -0.41
N ALA A 100 -7.43 5.55 0.12
CA ALA A 100 -8.41 6.63 0.01
C ALA A 100 -7.98 7.90 0.78
N TYR A 101 -7.37 7.74 1.95
CA TYR A 101 -6.78 8.82 2.72
C TYR A 101 -5.66 9.53 1.94
N ASN A 102 -4.73 8.76 1.36
CA ASN A 102 -3.64 9.32 0.57
C ASN A 102 -4.18 10.08 -0.64
N LEU A 103 -5.21 9.54 -1.32
CA LEU A 103 -5.85 10.23 -2.43
C LEU A 103 -6.51 11.54 -1.98
N TYR A 104 -7.22 11.53 -0.85
CA TYR A 104 -7.87 12.71 -0.28
C TYR A 104 -6.87 13.81 0.12
N LYS A 105 -5.78 13.43 0.79
CA LYS A 105 -4.71 14.36 1.20
C LYS A 105 -3.78 14.75 0.04
N GLY A 106 -3.94 14.18 -1.14
CA GLY A 106 -3.07 14.44 -2.28
C GLY A 106 -1.66 13.86 -2.12
N ILE A 107 -1.49 12.82 -1.29
CA ILE A 107 -0.22 12.14 -1.09
C ILE A 107 0.02 11.22 -2.29
N GLY A 108 1.13 11.40 -2.98
CA GLY A 108 1.55 10.52 -4.07
C GLY A 108 2.20 9.24 -3.53
N LYS A 109 2.09 8.13 -4.28
CA LYS A 109 2.80 6.89 -3.97
C LYS A 109 3.95 6.70 -4.92
N ALA A 110 5.10 6.31 -4.38
CA ALA A 110 6.27 5.94 -5.15
C ALA A 110 6.82 4.59 -4.65
N TYR A 111 7.31 3.78 -5.58
CA TYR A 111 7.92 2.48 -5.28
C TYR A 111 9.35 2.50 -5.78
N LEU A 112 10.29 2.35 -4.88
CA LEU A 112 11.72 2.27 -5.17
C LEU A 112 12.20 0.82 -5.01
N THR A 113 12.73 0.24 -6.09
CA THR A 113 13.37 -1.08 -6.06
C THR A 113 14.86 -0.92 -6.25
N THR A 114 15.65 -1.44 -5.32
CA THR A 114 17.13 -1.36 -5.31
C THR A 114 17.73 -2.76 -5.17
N THR A 115 19.02 -2.91 -5.42
CA THR A 115 19.74 -4.19 -5.23
C THR A 115 20.11 -4.47 -3.77
N VAL A 116 20.29 -3.41 -2.99
CA VAL A 116 20.62 -3.45 -1.56
C VAL A 116 19.69 -2.48 -0.81
N PRO A 117 19.51 -2.64 0.51
CA PRO A 117 18.72 -1.68 1.27
C PRO A 117 19.20 -0.24 1.03
N ALA A 118 18.27 0.66 0.72
CA ALA A 118 18.56 2.06 0.46
C ALA A 118 18.99 2.77 1.76
N ASP A 119 20.03 3.56 1.70
CA ASP A 119 20.44 4.45 2.77
C ASP A 119 19.54 5.70 2.84
N LYS A 120 19.71 6.49 3.91
CA LYS A 120 18.84 7.67 4.14
C LYS A 120 19.05 8.74 3.07
N GLU A 121 20.27 8.94 2.60
CA GLU A 121 20.60 9.94 1.59
C GLU A 121 19.93 9.61 0.25
N LEU A 122 20.00 8.34 -0.16
CA LEU A 122 19.31 7.87 -1.36
C LEU A 122 17.79 8.01 -1.25
N LEU A 123 17.21 7.72 -0.08
CA LEU A 123 15.77 7.85 0.14
C LEU A 123 15.31 9.32 -0.01
N GLU A 124 16.05 10.28 0.57
CA GLU A 124 15.75 11.71 0.47
C GLU A 124 15.80 12.20 -0.99
N ILE A 125 16.82 11.79 -1.74
CA ILE A 125 16.96 12.11 -3.17
C ILE A 125 15.79 11.53 -3.97
N MET A 126 15.44 10.26 -3.70
CA MET A 126 14.34 9.58 -4.42
C MET A 126 12.98 10.18 -4.07
N GLU A 127 12.75 10.62 -2.84
CA GLU A 127 11.56 11.38 -2.47
C GLU A 127 11.46 12.71 -3.23
N GLU A 128 12.56 13.46 -3.33
CA GLU A 128 12.56 14.73 -4.06
C GLU A 128 12.26 14.54 -5.55
N ILE A 129 12.88 13.53 -6.18
CA ILE A 129 12.60 13.16 -7.57
C ILE A 129 11.13 12.76 -7.73
N SER A 130 10.62 11.96 -6.79
CA SER A 130 9.23 11.49 -6.82
C SER A 130 8.24 12.65 -6.67
N ARG A 131 8.52 13.65 -5.81
CA ARG A 131 7.69 14.86 -5.67
C ARG A 131 7.61 15.65 -6.99
N LYS A 132 8.74 15.82 -7.66
CA LYS A 132 8.81 16.52 -8.96
C LYS A 132 8.04 15.75 -10.04
N LEU A 133 8.17 14.43 -10.09
CA LEU A 133 7.52 13.59 -11.09
C LEU A 133 6.00 13.48 -10.89
N ALA A 134 5.56 13.33 -9.64
CA ALA A 134 4.15 13.23 -9.30
C ALA A 134 3.42 14.59 -9.30
N ASN A 135 4.16 15.70 -9.33
CA ASN A 135 3.63 17.05 -9.08
C ASN A 135 2.82 17.11 -7.76
N ARG A 136 3.35 16.50 -6.69
CA ARG A 136 2.73 16.40 -5.37
C ARG A 136 3.71 16.89 -4.30
N GLN A 137 3.19 17.56 -3.27
CA GLN A 137 4.03 18.05 -2.17
C GLN A 137 4.51 16.92 -1.25
N THR A 138 3.67 15.93 -1.05
CA THR A 138 3.95 14.80 -0.16
C THR A 138 3.95 13.50 -0.95
N ILE A 139 4.96 12.65 -0.69
CA ILE A 139 5.11 11.33 -1.31
C ILE A 139 5.27 10.29 -0.20
N GLU A 140 4.58 9.18 -0.36
CA GLU A 140 4.82 7.96 0.40
C GLU A 140 5.74 7.05 -0.42
N LEU A 141 7.02 6.97 -0.03
CA LEU A 141 8.02 6.13 -0.70
C LEU A 141 8.06 4.75 -0.06
N GLN A 142 7.72 3.72 -0.83
CA GLN A 142 7.86 2.32 -0.42
C GLN A 142 9.10 1.72 -1.09
N THR A 143 9.91 1.00 -0.30
CA THR A 143 11.16 0.41 -0.78
C THR A 143 11.06 -1.10 -0.86
N SER A 144 11.67 -1.68 -1.88
CA SER A 144 11.86 -3.12 -2.03
C SER A 144 13.28 -3.42 -2.49
N VAL A 145 13.77 -4.62 -2.16
CA VAL A 145 15.10 -5.08 -2.57
C VAL A 145 14.94 -6.23 -3.55
N ASP A 146 15.53 -6.08 -4.74
CA ASP A 146 15.61 -7.13 -5.76
C ASP A 146 17.06 -7.30 -6.25
N PRO A 147 17.77 -8.33 -5.80
CA PRO A 147 19.15 -8.60 -6.22
C PRO A 147 19.30 -8.86 -7.74
N ASN A 148 18.21 -9.24 -8.43
CA ASN A 148 18.25 -9.53 -9.88
C ASN A 148 18.46 -8.28 -10.74
N LEU A 149 18.39 -7.08 -10.18
CA LEU A 149 18.69 -5.84 -10.87
C LEU A 149 20.20 -5.70 -11.19
N VAL A 150 21.06 -6.48 -10.51
CA VAL A 150 22.53 -6.45 -10.59
C VAL A 150 23.13 -5.16 -10.06
N GLY A 151 22.44 -4.01 -10.23
CA GLY A 151 22.84 -2.68 -9.76
C GLY A 151 21.84 -1.61 -10.20
N GLY A 152 21.96 -0.42 -9.61
CA GLY A 152 21.07 0.71 -9.88
C GLY A 152 19.73 0.59 -9.17
N PHE A 153 18.69 1.22 -9.73
CA PHE A 153 17.36 1.27 -9.15
C PHE A 153 16.26 1.33 -10.21
N ILE A 154 15.04 0.98 -9.80
CA ILE A 154 13.81 1.23 -10.52
C ILE A 154 12.91 2.07 -9.62
N LEU A 155 12.44 3.21 -10.12
CA LEU A 155 11.52 4.12 -9.42
C LEU A 155 10.21 4.20 -10.20
N ASN A 156 9.11 3.77 -9.56
CA ASN A 156 7.76 3.89 -10.09
C ASN A 156 7.00 4.98 -9.33
N VAL A 157 6.48 5.98 -10.05
CA VAL A 157 5.71 7.08 -9.47
C VAL A 157 4.40 7.22 -10.26
N GLY A 158 3.30 6.71 -9.69
CA GLY A 158 2.04 6.61 -10.42
C GLY A 158 2.17 5.72 -11.65
N ASP A 159 1.95 6.31 -12.81
CA ASP A 159 2.06 5.68 -14.15
C ASP A 159 3.42 5.89 -14.84
N ARG A 160 4.35 6.59 -14.19
CA ARG A 160 5.70 6.82 -14.70
C ARG A 160 6.70 5.88 -14.04
N GLN A 161 7.60 5.32 -14.85
CA GLN A 161 8.72 4.49 -14.39
C GLN A 161 10.04 5.04 -14.87
N ILE A 162 11.00 5.14 -13.97
CA ILE A 162 12.41 5.38 -14.27
C ILE A 162 13.15 4.07 -13.98
N ASP A 163 13.71 3.47 -15.01
CA ASP A 163 14.57 2.29 -14.89
C ASP A 163 16.02 2.70 -15.14
N ALA A 164 16.80 2.78 -14.09
CA ALA A 164 18.24 3.05 -14.12
C ALA A 164 19.05 1.80 -13.74
N SER A 165 18.44 0.60 -13.86
CA SER A 165 19.11 -0.67 -13.52
C SER A 165 20.22 -1.01 -14.50
N VAL A 166 21.28 -1.63 -13.99
CA VAL A 166 22.39 -2.17 -14.79
C VAL A 166 21.86 -3.25 -15.75
N ARG A 167 20.92 -4.06 -15.31
CA ARG A 167 20.26 -5.08 -16.13
C ARG A 167 19.65 -4.50 -17.40
N SER A 168 18.89 -3.42 -17.30
CA SER A 168 18.28 -2.75 -18.46
C SER A 168 19.32 -2.13 -19.38
N LYS A 169 20.38 -1.53 -18.81
CA LYS A 169 21.48 -0.96 -19.60
C LYS A 169 22.21 -2.05 -20.40
N LEU A 170 22.52 -3.20 -19.79
CA LEU A 170 23.15 -4.33 -20.47
C LEU A 170 22.26 -4.89 -21.58
N ARG A 171 20.95 -5.04 -21.32
CA ARG A 171 19.99 -5.48 -22.35
C ARG A 171 19.95 -4.52 -23.54
N THR A 172 19.91 -3.22 -23.29
CA THR A 172 19.92 -2.21 -24.36
C THR A 172 21.21 -2.25 -25.17
N LEU A 173 22.36 -2.47 -24.53
CA LEU A 173 23.64 -2.64 -25.21
C LEU A 173 23.66 -3.90 -26.08
N SER A 174 23.18 -5.04 -25.58
CA SER A 174 23.08 -6.29 -26.35
C SER A 174 22.26 -6.10 -27.64
N LEU A 175 21.08 -5.46 -27.52
CA LEU A 175 20.24 -5.18 -28.68
C LEU A 175 20.94 -4.27 -29.70
N LYS A 176 21.64 -3.22 -29.25
CA LYS A 176 22.41 -2.34 -30.16
C LYS A 176 23.55 -3.08 -30.87
N PHE A 177 24.18 -4.04 -30.21
CA PHE A 177 25.21 -4.86 -30.87
C PHE A 177 24.60 -5.80 -31.91
N GLU A 178 23.42 -6.37 -31.64
CA GLU A 178 22.70 -7.21 -32.60
C GLU A 178 22.28 -6.40 -33.84
N GLU A 179 21.71 -5.21 -33.68
CA GLU A 179 21.31 -4.33 -34.77
C GLU A 179 22.51 -3.93 -35.67
N ASN A 180 23.67 -3.58 -35.07
CA ASN A 180 24.86 -3.21 -35.84
C ASN A 180 25.48 -4.37 -36.64
N TYR A 181 25.20 -5.63 -36.31
CA TYR A 181 25.68 -6.79 -37.05
C TYR A 181 24.93 -7.00 -38.38
N PHE A 182 23.65 -6.56 -38.44
CA PHE A 182 22.82 -6.69 -39.66
C PHE A 182 23.12 -5.58 -40.70
N VAL A 183 23.56 -4.41 -40.29
CA VAL A 183 23.85 -3.29 -41.23
C VAL A 183 25.14 -3.48 -42.03
N LYS A 184 26.05 -4.36 -41.63
CA LYS A 184 27.35 -4.59 -42.29
C LYS A 184 27.36 -5.68 -43.37
N LYS A 185 26.22 -6.29 -43.71
CA LYS A 185 26.13 -7.38 -44.72
C LYS A 185 25.63 -6.96 -46.08
N ASP A 186 25.28 -5.69 -46.30
CA ASP A 186 24.78 -5.18 -47.59
C ASP A 186 25.66 -4.05 -48.12
N GLN A 187 27.01 -4.28 -48.17
CA GLN A 187 27.96 -3.51 -49.01
C GLN A 187 28.92 -4.45 -49.73
#